data_1627e09f01acecac2eff4d9576988482
#
_entry.id   1627e09f01acecac2eff4d9576988482
#
_cell.length_a   1.000
_cell.length_b   1.000
_cell.length_c   1.000
_cell.angle_alpha   90.00
_cell.angle_beta   90.00
_cell.angle_gamma   90.00
#
_symmetry.space_group_name_H-M   'P 1'
#
loop_
_entity.id
_entity.type
_entity.pdbx_description
1 polymer ?
#
loop_
_entity_poly.entity_id
_entity_poly.type
_entity_poly.pdbx_seq_one_letter_code
_entity_poly.pdbx_strand_id
1 'polypeptide(L)'
;YAGISKAANWTDSALSALYSYYGKTVRGLFHTIDVRKSTGISCVSGGGTYCYGTYVTISASSSAGYDFTNWNNDSSMSSSSYGFYVNSGGTYTAYAKAGTIAVTFWRNTSASDSEKTSKNYTYGGINQAFPAVGWQMAGYHMCGWGNNSYDTTAVYPLLCGVANSWIESNRPSKNIYAVWQENEYTIEYDTGVSVTVKYSDTVTLPSQHMCIGWLLGEEYPDIKYAPGESIQVADLCRILGIEYTDKAVIRMYALWEHEPTIEADDMFFSIKQARNGGITEQLIGSLISATDVEDGDIAFGDNEINYLKVKNFDDRKIESVRDKDIIEIVLEAKDSYGNITQKTISITFTDTQVKERTKAFGKIRFISEKYYGKNKVGGLMENSRWLNDPEFTSLLRQALAI
;
A
#
# COMPACT_ATOMS: atom_id res chain seq x y z
N TYR A 1 68.66 -11.15 -62.69
CA TYR A 1 67.55 -10.64 -61.89
C TYR A 1 67.92 -10.41 -60.40
N ALA A 2 69.14 -10.08 -60.14
CA ALA A 2 69.60 -9.69 -58.84
C ALA A 2 69.66 -8.16 -58.78
N GLY A 3 68.77 -7.46 -58.08
CA GLY A 3 69.00 -6.04 -57.84
C GLY A 3 67.77 -5.14 -57.65
N ILE A 4 66.55 -5.66 -57.72
CA ILE A 4 65.37 -4.84 -57.43
C ILE A 4 64.69 -5.31 -56.12
N SER A 5 65.48 -5.55 -55.09
CA SER A 5 64.91 -5.70 -53.73
C SER A 5 65.19 -4.41 -52.98
N LYS A 6 64.13 -3.69 -52.70
CA LYS A 6 64.01 -2.45 -51.96
C LYS A 6 63.76 -1.20 -52.79
N ALA A 7 62.55 -0.99 -53.24
CA ALA A 7 62.03 0.34 -53.46
C ALA A 7 60.63 0.42 -52.84
N ALA A 8 60.58 0.69 -51.57
CA ALA A 8 59.37 1.30 -50.98
C ALA A 8 59.23 2.71 -51.56
N ASN A 9 58.13 3.05 -52.18
CA ASN A 9 57.76 4.38 -52.73
C ASN A 9 58.52 4.80 -54.01
N TRP A 10 58.34 4.06 -55.10
CA TRP A 10 58.70 4.58 -56.44
C TRP A 10 57.72 5.70 -56.82
N THR A 11 58.24 6.85 -57.19
CA THR A 11 57.44 7.94 -57.75
C THR A 11 57.01 7.59 -59.16
N ASP A 12 55.88 8.16 -59.66
CA ASP A 12 55.37 7.98 -61.03
C ASP A 12 56.45 8.26 -62.10
N SER A 13 57.39 9.18 -61.82
CA SER A 13 58.52 9.51 -62.69
C SER A 13 59.55 8.41 -62.74
N ALA A 14 59.82 7.75 -61.62
CA ALA A 14 60.74 6.61 -61.60
C ALA A 14 60.15 5.38 -62.28
N LEU A 15 58.89 5.14 -62.16
CA LEU A 15 58.11 4.12 -62.85
C LEU A 15 58.02 4.38 -64.35
N SER A 16 57.85 5.63 -64.79
CA SER A 16 57.91 6.02 -66.22
C SER A 16 59.28 5.85 -66.85
N ALA A 17 60.34 6.15 -66.12
CA ALA A 17 61.71 5.96 -66.60
C ALA A 17 62.05 4.47 -66.76
N LEU A 18 61.65 3.62 -65.82
CA LEU A 18 61.80 2.16 -65.93
C LEU A 18 60.95 1.58 -67.07
N TYR A 19 59.75 2.09 -67.29
CA TYR A 19 58.88 1.65 -68.38
C TYR A 19 59.42 2.03 -69.75
N SER A 20 60.05 3.19 -69.85
CA SER A 20 60.67 3.60 -71.10
C SER A 20 61.96 2.76 -71.45
N TYR A 21 62.62 2.28 -70.40
CA TYR A 21 63.89 1.51 -70.58
C TYR A 21 63.63 0.04 -70.85
N TYR A 22 62.68 -0.60 -70.17
CA TYR A 22 62.46 -2.04 -70.27
C TYR A 22 61.10 -2.39 -70.98
N GLY A 23 60.42 -1.43 -71.54
CA GLY A 23 59.20 -1.63 -72.32
C GLY A 23 58.06 -2.32 -71.56
N LYS A 24 57.21 -3.08 -72.25
CA LYS A 24 56.03 -3.70 -71.69
C LYS A 24 56.27 -4.68 -70.53
N THR A 25 57.51 -5.17 -70.37
CA THR A 25 57.88 -6.16 -69.34
C THR A 25 57.85 -5.56 -67.90
N VAL A 26 58.06 -4.27 -67.77
CA VAL A 26 58.07 -3.59 -66.45
C VAL A 26 56.68 -3.49 -65.81
N ARG A 27 55.60 -3.44 -66.62
CA ARG A 27 54.21 -3.33 -66.12
C ARG A 27 53.82 -4.51 -65.27
N GLY A 28 54.36 -5.70 -65.47
CA GLY A 28 54.06 -6.91 -64.68
C GLY A 28 54.74 -6.96 -63.30
N LEU A 29 55.64 -5.99 -63.00
CA LEU A 29 56.46 -5.98 -61.78
C LEU A 29 55.86 -5.11 -60.69
N PHE A 30 54.83 -4.30 -61.00
CA PHE A 30 54.17 -3.41 -60.00
C PHE A 30 52.69 -3.68 -59.98
N HIS A 31 52.20 -3.80 -58.77
CA HIS A 31 50.78 -4.06 -58.50
C HIS A 31 50.23 -3.02 -57.54
N THR A 32 49.05 -2.56 -57.82
CA THR A 32 48.35 -1.61 -56.92
C THR A 32 47.47 -2.38 -55.94
N ILE A 33 47.71 -2.13 -54.68
CA ILE A 33 46.85 -2.56 -53.55
C ILE A 33 45.96 -1.39 -53.17
N ASP A 34 44.71 -1.53 -53.45
CA ASP A 34 43.64 -0.52 -53.05
C ASP A 34 42.99 -0.95 -51.72
N VAL A 35 43.13 -0.11 -50.69
CA VAL A 35 42.58 -0.40 -49.37
C VAL A 35 41.43 0.54 -49.08
N ARG A 36 40.25 -0.04 -48.85
CA ARG A 36 38.98 0.68 -48.67
C ARG A 36 38.39 0.42 -47.29
N LYS A 37 37.57 1.35 -46.84
CA LYS A 37 36.82 1.23 -45.62
C LYS A 37 35.30 1.20 -45.89
N SER A 38 34.60 0.33 -45.17
CA SER A 38 33.16 0.32 -45.07
C SER A 38 32.71 1.15 -43.89
N THR A 39 31.37 1.22 -43.67
CA THR A 39 30.79 1.82 -42.48
C THR A 39 31.34 1.14 -41.21
N GLY A 40 31.66 1.95 -40.18
CA GLY A 40 32.23 1.47 -38.92
C GLY A 40 33.73 1.30 -38.91
N ILE A 41 34.45 1.59 -40.02
CA ILE A 41 35.90 1.68 -40.06
C ILE A 41 36.32 3.16 -40.08
N SER A 42 37.16 3.55 -39.13
CA SER A 42 37.68 4.94 -39.01
C SER A 42 38.81 5.21 -40.00
N CYS A 43 39.79 4.33 -40.08
CA CYS A 43 40.91 4.46 -41.01
C CYS A 43 41.39 3.13 -41.49
N VAL A 44 42.09 3.16 -42.64
CA VAL A 44 42.81 2.02 -43.24
C VAL A 44 44.19 2.50 -43.72
N SER A 45 45.14 1.61 -43.79
CA SER A 45 46.49 1.89 -44.29
C SER A 45 47.07 0.70 -45.03
N GLY A 46 48.23 0.88 -45.67
CA GLY A 46 48.93 -0.14 -46.41
C GLY A 46 48.54 -0.23 -47.87
N GLY A 47 47.72 0.70 -48.40
CA GLY A 47 47.47 0.84 -49.85
C GLY A 47 48.59 1.53 -50.52
N GLY A 48 48.84 1.17 -51.81
CA GLY A 48 49.90 1.74 -52.64
C GLY A 48 50.24 0.87 -53.80
N THR A 49 51.31 1.28 -54.58
CA THR A 49 51.85 0.52 -55.67
C THR A 49 53.16 -0.11 -55.23
N TYR A 50 53.28 -1.43 -55.33
CA TYR A 50 54.37 -2.23 -54.79
C TYR A 50 54.96 -3.11 -55.89
N CYS A 51 56.23 -3.41 -55.77
CA CYS A 51 56.89 -4.40 -56.61
C CYS A 51 56.31 -5.81 -56.33
N TYR A 52 56.30 -6.64 -57.34
CA TYR A 52 56.01 -8.07 -57.20
C TYR A 52 56.88 -8.69 -56.11
N GLY A 53 56.36 -9.51 -55.25
CA GLY A 53 57.08 -10.16 -54.16
C GLY A 53 57.33 -9.27 -52.91
N THR A 54 56.92 -8.00 -52.91
CA THR A 54 56.98 -7.14 -51.70
C THR A 54 56.01 -7.65 -50.62
N TYR A 55 56.50 -7.78 -49.38
CA TYR A 55 55.62 -8.06 -48.24
C TYR A 55 54.96 -6.77 -47.79
N VAL A 56 53.63 -6.75 -47.76
CA VAL A 56 52.82 -5.59 -47.39
C VAL A 56 51.91 -5.98 -46.25
N THR A 57 51.74 -5.08 -45.33
CA THR A 57 50.70 -5.19 -44.27
C THR A 57 49.66 -4.12 -44.47
N ILE A 58 48.39 -4.53 -44.66
CA ILE A 58 47.28 -3.66 -44.63
C ILE A 58 46.70 -3.64 -43.19
N SER A 59 46.20 -2.50 -42.73
CA SER A 59 45.58 -2.39 -41.39
C SER A 59 44.34 -1.53 -41.41
N ALA A 60 43.41 -1.84 -40.50
CA ALA A 60 42.19 -1.10 -40.31
C ALA A 60 41.97 -0.83 -38.81
N SER A 61 41.42 0.34 -38.51
CA SER A 61 40.94 0.70 -37.18
C SER A 61 39.43 0.89 -37.21
N SER A 62 38.73 0.30 -36.26
CA SER A 62 37.29 0.50 -36.13
C SER A 62 36.97 1.89 -35.61
N SER A 63 35.81 2.41 -35.99
CA SER A 63 35.21 3.57 -35.35
C SER A 63 34.72 3.20 -33.95
N ALA A 64 34.53 4.19 -33.08
CA ALA A 64 33.94 4.00 -31.76
C ALA A 64 32.61 3.24 -31.88
N GLY A 65 32.40 2.27 -31.02
CA GLY A 65 31.17 1.44 -30.99
C GLY A 65 31.10 0.34 -32.05
N TYR A 66 32.15 0.17 -32.91
CA TYR A 66 32.19 -0.88 -33.92
C TYR A 66 33.33 -1.85 -33.66
N ASP A 67 33.15 -3.09 -34.08
CA ASP A 67 34.14 -4.13 -34.04
C ASP A 67 34.55 -4.51 -35.48
N PHE A 68 35.87 -4.52 -35.78
CA PHE A 68 36.36 -5.04 -37.03
C PHE A 68 35.90 -6.50 -37.21
N THR A 69 35.48 -6.88 -38.40
CA THR A 69 35.08 -8.25 -38.71
C THR A 69 36.06 -8.98 -39.59
N ASN A 70 36.32 -8.45 -40.76
CA ASN A 70 37.21 -9.08 -41.74
C ASN A 70 37.51 -8.12 -42.88
N TRP A 71 38.41 -8.57 -43.74
CA TRP A 71 38.64 -7.97 -45.03
C TRP A 71 37.83 -8.71 -46.11
N ASN A 72 37.28 -7.97 -47.09
CA ASN A 72 36.57 -8.49 -48.25
C ASN A 72 35.37 -9.44 -47.95
N ASN A 73 34.77 -9.38 -46.76
CA ASN A 73 33.79 -10.35 -46.28
C ASN A 73 34.35 -11.80 -46.22
N ASP A 74 35.65 -11.96 -46.10
CA ASP A 74 36.29 -13.25 -45.97
C ASP A 74 36.62 -13.54 -44.50
N SER A 75 36.03 -14.56 -43.92
CA SER A 75 36.22 -14.95 -42.52
C SER A 75 37.64 -15.42 -42.21
N SER A 76 38.40 -15.88 -43.23
CA SER A 76 39.82 -16.25 -43.07
C SER A 76 40.72 -15.03 -42.87
N MET A 77 40.25 -13.83 -43.24
CA MET A 77 40.94 -12.55 -43.10
C MET A 77 40.40 -11.74 -41.94
N SER A 78 40.25 -12.36 -40.76
CA SER A 78 39.60 -11.79 -39.55
C SER A 78 40.50 -10.89 -38.69
N SER A 79 41.80 -10.78 -39.01
CA SER A 79 42.70 -9.86 -38.32
C SER A 79 42.59 -8.45 -38.91
N SER A 80 42.52 -7.44 -38.06
CA SER A 80 42.56 -6.03 -38.49
C SER A 80 43.88 -5.60 -39.08
N SER A 81 44.97 -6.39 -38.87
CA SER A 81 46.26 -6.28 -39.51
C SER A 81 46.52 -7.56 -40.31
N TYR A 82 46.64 -7.44 -41.64
CA TYR A 82 46.80 -8.60 -42.54
C TYR A 82 47.96 -8.38 -43.43
N GLY A 83 48.95 -9.31 -43.38
CA GLY A 83 50.16 -9.27 -44.13
C GLY A 83 50.18 -10.31 -45.24
N PHE A 84 50.69 -9.93 -46.42
CA PHE A 84 50.79 -10.80 -47.58
C PHE A 84 51.91 -10.36 -48.53
N TYR A 85 52.36 -11.27 -49.37
CA TYR A 85 53.26 -10.94 -50.48
C TYR A 85 52.47 -10.50 -51.72
N VAL A 86 52.85 -9.38 -52.33
CA VAL A 86 52.21 -8.81 -53.50
C VAL A 86 52.52 -9.61 -54.74
N ASN A 87 51.64 -10.48 -55.17
CA ASN A 87 51.75 -11.30 -56.37
C ASN A 87 50.81 -10.81 -57.49
N SER A 88 49.82 -9.97 -57.15
CA SER A 88 48.89 -9.31 -58.09
C SER A 88 48.28 -8.06 -57.43
N GLY A 89 47.71 -7.19 -58.23
CA GLY A 89 46.94 -6.08 -57.77
C GLY A 89 45.59 -6.58 -57.19
N GLY A 90 45.03 -5.82 -56.21
CA GLY A 90 43.78 -6.20 -55.63
C GLY A 90 43.19 -5.11 -54.74
N THR A 91 41.89 -5.23 -54.49
CA THR A 91 41.18 -4.35 -53.57
C THR A 91 40.88 -5.10 -52.27
N TYR A 92 41.20 -4.47 -51.16
CA TYR A 92 40.94 -4.97 -49.82
C TYR A 92 39.99 -3.99 -49.09
N THR A 93 38.76 -4.41 -48.84
CA THR A 93 37.78 -3.61 -48.10
C THR A 93 37.66 -4.10 -46.67
N ALA A 94 37.94 -3.23 -45.73
CA ALA A 94 37.72 -3.50 -44.31
C ALA A 94 36.25 -3.41 -43.93
N TYR A 95 35.73 -4.41 -43.25
CA TYR A 95 34.36 -4.46 -42.76
C TYR A 95 34.32 -4.45 -41.23
N ALA A 96 33.28 -3.81 -40.70
CA ALA A 96 32.99 -3.79 -39.26
C ALA A 96 31.51 -4.02 -39.01
N LYS A 97 31.17 -4.49 -37.83
CA LYS A 97 29.81 -4.63 -37.35
C LYS A 97 29.60 -3.75 -36.10
N ALA A 98 28.39 -3.32 -35.87
CA ALA A 98 28.02 -2.64 -34.62
C ALA A 98 28.33 -3.53 -33.41
N GLY A 99 28.98 -2.95 -32.43
CA GLY A 99 29.32 -3.64 -31.20
C GLY A 99 28.10 -3.87 -30.34
N THR A 100 28.12 -4.92 -29.55
CA THR A 100 27.03 -5.29 -28.64
C THR A 100 27.51 -5.36 -27.21
N ILE A 101 26.59 -5.18 -26.28
CA ILE A 101 26.77 -5.41 -24.84
C ILE A 101 25.72 -6.41 -24.35
N ALA A 102 26.11 -7.40 -23.57
CA ALA A 102 25.21 -8.28 -22.82
C ALA A 102 25.00 -7.72 -21.43
N VAL A 103 23.77 -7.35 -21.10
CA VAL A 103 23.41 -6.81 -19.78
C VAL A 103 22.58 -7.83 -19.04
N THR A 104 23.01 -8.16 -17.82
CA THR A 104 22.26 -9.01 -16.89
C THR A 104 21.65 -8.12 -15.81
N PHE A 105 20.35 -8.19 -15.67
CA PHE A 105 19.54 -7.47 -14.69
C PHE A 105 19.17 -8.43 -13.57
N TRP A 106 19.56 -8.11 -12.34
CA TRP A 106 19.33 -8.92 -11.16
C TRP A 106 18.18 -8.36 -10.34
N ARG A 107 17.26 -9.23 -9.85
CA ARG A 107 16.15 -8.81 -8.99
C ARG A 107 16.62 -8.23 -7.66
N ASN A 108 17.67 -8.81 -7.05
CA ASN A 108 18.39 -8.23 -5.93
C ASN A 108 17.52 -7.95 -4.68
N THR A 109 16.64 -8.87 -4.30
CA THR A 109 15.83 -8.76 -3.08
C THR A 109 16.60 -9.20 -1.83
N SER A 110 17.65 -10.00 -2.01
CA SER A 110 18.57 -10.45 -0.95
C SER A 110 19.92 -10.85 -1.56
N ALA A 111 20.94 -11.05 -0.73
CA ALA A 111 22.26 -11.51 -1.16
C ALA A 111 22.24 -12.92 -1.81
N SER A 112 21.23 -13.74 -1.50
CA SER A 112 21.05 -15.08 -2.08
C SER A 112 20.09 -15.08 -3.27
N ASP A 113 19.52 -13.94 -3.66
CA ASP A 113 18.58 -13.86 -4.77
C ASP A 113 19.30 -14.07 -6.11
N SER A 114 18.91 -15.13 -6.83
CA SER A 114 19.48 -15.51 -8.11
C SER A 114 18.59 -15.20 -9.31
N GLU A 115 17.43 -14.60 -9.10
CA GLU A 115 16.51 -14.24 -10.18
C GLU A 115 17.06 -13.09 -11.01
N LYS A 116 17.04 -13.30 -12.31
CA LYS A 116 17.62 -12.35 -13.26
C LYS A 116 16.97 -12.45 -14.64
N THR A 117 17.12 -11.40 -15.41
CA THR A 117 16.86 -11.39 -16.86
C THR A 117 18.06 -10.82 -17.61
N SER A 118 18.17 -11.09 -18.89
CA SER A 118 19.29 -10.57 -19.70
C SER A 118 18.78 -9.98 -21.00
N LYS A 119 19.45 -8.92 -21.46
CA LYS A 119 19.14 -8.26 -22.72
C LYS A 119 20.42 -7.76 -23.39
N ASN A 120 20.47 -7.92 -24.71
CA ASN A 120 21.59 -7.39 -25.51
C ASN A 120 21.18 -6.03 -26.09
N TYR A 121 22.16 -5.13 -26.12
CA TYR A 121 22.05 -3.82 -26.75
C TYR A 121 23.11 -3.65 -27.79
N THR A 122 22.76 -3.03 -28.93
CA THR A 122 23.64 -2.87 -30.07
C THR A 122 23.92 -1.39 -30.32
N TYR A 123 25.16 -1.03 -30.56
CA TYR A 123 25.53 0.35 -30.89
C TYR A 123 24.78 0.80 -32.15
N GLY A 124 24.21 2.00 -32.12
CA GLY A 124 23.35 2.51 -33.20
C GLY A 124 21.95 1.91 -33.26
N GLY A 125 21.59 1.00 -32.36
CA GLY A 125 20.23 0.47 -32.25
C GLY A 125 19.24 1.54 -31.81
N ILE A 126 18.03 1.48 -32.36
CA ILE A 126 16.95 2.45 -32.07
C ILE A 126 16.04 1.92 -30.97
N ASN A 127 15.43 2.84 -30.19
CA ASN A 127 14.42 2.52 -29.15
C ASN A 127 14.89 1.47 -28.12
N GLN A 128 16.18 1.49 -27.78
CA GLN A 128 16.73 0.60 -26.78
C GLN A 128 16.51 1.16 -25.37
N ALA A 129 15.88 0.37 -24.51
CA ALA A 129 15.65 0.71 -23.11
C ALA A 129 15.88 -0.52 -22.21
N PHE A 130 16.07 -0.29 -20.91
CA PHE A 130 16.10 -1.34 -19.91
C PHE A 130 14.77 -2.10 -19.90
N PRO A 131 14.77 -3.40 -19.51
CA PRO A 131 13.55 -4.21 -19.55
C PRO A 131 12.54 -3.74 -18.53
N ALA A 132 11.26 -3.81 -18.88
CA ALA A 132 10.19 -3.83 -17.91
C ALA A 132 10.18 -5.21 -17.23
N VAL A 133 10.21 -5.24 -15.89
CA VAL A 133 10.18 -6.45 -15.09
C VAL A 133 8.97 -6.40 -14.14
N GLY A 134 8.31 -7.55 -13.96
CA GLY A 134 7.18 -7.70 -13.04
C GLY A 134 7.60 -8.20 -11.65
N TRP A 135 8.82 -7.92 -11.21
CA TRP A 135 9.32 -8.38 -9.92
C TRP A 135 8.64 -7.65 -8.77
N GLN A 136 8.38 -8.39 -7.71
CA GLN A 136 7.74 -7.89 -6.49
C GLN A 136 8.55 -8.30 -5.27
N MET A 137 8.51 -7.45 -4.25
CA MET A 137 9.07 -7.68 -2.92
C MET A 137 8.07 -7.12 -1.90
N ALA A 138 7.58 -7.97 -0.98
CA ALA A 138 6.60 -7.55 0.01
C ALA A 138 7.13 -6.38 0.86
N GLY A 139 6.35 -5.31 0.96
CA GLY A 139 6.72 -4.09 1.67
C GLY A 139 7.67 -3.17 0.93
N TYR A 140 7.99 -3.45 -0.33
CA TYR A 140 8.92 -2.64 -1.11
C TYR A 140 8.41 -2.40 -2.53
N HIS A 141 8.78 -1.27 -3.10
CA HIS A 141 8.61 -0.99 -4.52
C HIS A 141 9.97 -0.80 -5.19
N MET A 142 10.07 -1.20 -6.45
CA MET A 142 11.27 -1.02 -7.25
C MET A 142 11.35 0.43 -7.74
N CYS A 143 12.36 1.19 -7.29
CA CYS A 143 12.53 2.59 -7.65
C CYS A 143 13.45 2.81 -8.86
N GLY A 144 14.19 1.79 -9.29
CA GLY A 144 15.08 1.86 -10.46
C GLY A 144 16.17 0.80 -10.41
N TRP A 145 17.32 1.13 -11.04
CA TRP A 145 18.44 0.24 -11.22
C TRP A 145 19.74 0.84 -10.70
N GLY A 146 20.57 0.02 -10.08
CA GLY A 146 21.90 0.34 -9.57
C GLY A 146 23.02 -0.35 -10.33
N ASN A 147 24.23 0.10 -10.13
CA ASN A 147 25.44 -0.52 -10.68
C ASN A 147 25.96 -1.67 -9.81
N ASN A 148 25.58 -1.67 -8.51
CA ASN A 148 26.01 -2.63 -7.51
C ASN A 148 24.84 -3.19 -6.74
N SER A 149 24.98 -4.40 -6.20
CA SER A 149 23.93 -5.07 -5.40
C SER A 149 23.62 -4.39 -4.06
N TYR A 150 24.46 -3.48 -3.61
CA TYR A 150 24.31 -2.70 -2.37
C TYR A 150 23.87 -1.26 -2.59
N ASP A 151 23.56 -0.87 -3.83
CA ASP A 151 23.06 0.47 -4.12
C ASP A 151 21.67 0.66 -3.48
N THR A 152 21.51 1.71 -2.69
CA THR A 152 20.26 2.10 -2.02
C THR A 152 19.52 3.22 -2.76
N THR A 153 20.17 3.81 -3.76
CA THR A 153 19.62 4.86 -4.61
C THR A 153 19.74 4.46 -6.07
N ALA A 154 18.65 4.61 -6.81
CA ALA A 154 18.65 4.29 -8.24
C ALA A 154 19.58 5.21 -9.04
N VAL A 155 20.49 4.60 -9.80
CA VAL A 155 21.36 5.29 -10.76
C VAL A 155 20.65 5.49 -12.10
N TYR A 156 19.81 4.52 -12.47
CA TYR A 156 19.03 4.55 -13.70
C TYR A 156 17.54 4.39 -13.39
N PRO A 157 16.65 5.14 -14.07
CA PRO A 157 15.21 4.96 -13.94
C PRO A 157 14.78 3.59 -14.49
N LEU A 158 13.57 3.14 -14.15
CA LEU A 158 13.05 1.81 -14.52
C LEU A 158 13.14 1.51 -16.01
N LEU A 159 12.73 2.44 -16.86
CA LEU A 159 12.75 2.30 -18.31
C LEU A 159 13.84 3.17 -18.94
N CYS A 160 15.05 3.13 -18.37
CA CYS A 160 16.18 3.93 -18.84
C CYS A 160 16.48 3.65 -20.31
N GLY A 161 16.52 4.70 -21.13
CA GLY A 161 16.99 4.63 -22.52
C GLY A 161 18.49 4.33 -22.57
N VAL A 162 18.90 3.48 -23.51
CA VAL A 162 20.30 3.06 -23.63
C VAL A 162 20.98 3.85 -24.76
N ALA A 163 21.86 4.77 -24.35
CA ALA A 163 22.66 5.58 -25.29
C ALA A 163 23.84 4.82 -25.83
N ASN A 164 24.33 5.19 -27.04
CA ASN A 164 25.53 4.60 -27.66
C ASN A 164 26.77 4.76 -26.79
N SER A 165 26.95 5.93 -26.14
CA SER A 165 28.07 6.17 -25.23
C SER A 165 28.06 5.23 -24.02
N TRP A 166 26.86 4.88 -23.52
CA TRP A 166 26.71 3.93 -22.43
C TRP A 166 27.11 2.52 -22.87
N ILE A 167 26.71 2.09 -24.09
CA ILE A 167 27.08 0.80 -24.68
C ILE A 167 28.61 0.71 -24.80
N GLU A 168 29.25 1.73 -25.37
CA GLU A 168 30.67 1.77 -25.57
C GLU A 168 31.45 1.68 -24.25
N SER A 169 31.04 2.43 -23.23
CA SER A 169 31.71 2.47 -21.92
C SER A 169 31.57 1.20 -21.09
N ASN A 170 30.55 0.37 -21.36
CA ASN A 170 30.23 -0.79 -20.51
C ASN A 170 30.43 -2.15 -21.19
N ARG A 171 30.85 -2.17 -22.46
CA ARG A 171 31.16 -3.42 -23.21
C ARG A 171 32.31 -4.20 -22.57
N PRO A 172 32.36 -5.54 -22.72
CA PRO A 172 31.41 -6.37 -23.48
C PRO A 172 30.20 -6.82 -22.69
N SER A 173 30.19 -6.68 -21.34
CA SER A 173 29.07 -7.10 -20.49
C SER A 173 28.93 -6.22 -19.24
N LYS A 174 27.75 -6.12 -18.70
CA LYS A 174 27.45 -5.35 -17.48
C LYS A 174 26.39 -6.06 -16.65
N ASN A 175 26.57 -6.04 -15.32
CA ASN A 175 25.53 -6.40 -14.35
C ASN A 175 24.84 -5.12 -13.87
N ILE A 176 23.53 -5.18 -13.75
CA ILE A 176 22.67 -4.12 -13.25
C ILE A 176 21.76 -4.76 -12.19
N TYR A 177 21.47 -4.05 -11.12
CA TYR A 177 20.77 -4.57 -9.96
C TYR A 177 19.52 -3.73 -9.69
N ALA A 178 18.39 -4.38 -9.42
CA ALA A 178 17.19 -3.67 -8.96
C ALA A 178 17.47 -2.95 -7.64
N VAL A 179 16.99 -1.73 -7.53
CA VAL A 179 17.03 -0.94 -6.29
C VAL A 179 15.62 -0.86 -5.74
N TRP A 180 15.48 -1.31 -4.50
CA TRP A 180 14.21 -1.40 -3.80
C TRP A 180 14.14 -0.33 -2.71
N GLN A 181 12.99 0.30 -2.59
CA GLN A 181 12.69 1.25 -1.52
C GLN A 181 11.50 0.74 -0.72
N GLU A 182 11.59 0.84 0.60
CA GLU A 182 10.53 0.43 1.49
C GLU A 182 9.28 1.28 1.29
N ASN A 183 8.12 0.63 1.23
CA ASN A 183 6.82 1.28 1.05
C ASN A 183 6.45 2.10 2.29
N GLU A 184 5.82 3.23 2.04
CA GLU A 184 5.18 4.06 3.05
C GLU A 184 3.66 3.87 2.99
N TYR A 185 3.03 3.86 4.16
CA TYR A 185 1.58 3.74 4.33
C TYR A 185 1.06 4.88 5.19
N THR A 186 -0.19 5.25 4.99
CA THR A 186 -0.87 6.19 5.88
C THR A 186 -1.94 5.44 6.65
N ILE A 187 -1.85 5.41 7.98
CA ILE A 187 -2.92 4.92 8.84
C ILE A 187 -3.81 6.10 9.17
N GLU A 188 -5.07 6.03 8.76
CA GLU A 188 -6.11 7.00 9.04
C GLU A 188 -7.04 6.46 10.11
N TYR A 189 -7.18 7.19 11.21
CA TYR A 189 -8.14 6.90 12.27
C TYR A 189 -9.41 7.74 12.02
N ASP A 190 -10.58 7.17 12.21
CA ASP A 190 -11.87 7.87 12.07
C ASP A 190 -12.05 9.04 13.07
N THR A 191 -11.17 9.12 14.07
CA THR A 191 -11.04 10.26 15.00
C THR A 191 -10.40 11.50 14.36
N GLY A 192 -10.02 11.43 13.08
CA GLY A 192 -9.39 12.53 12.32
C GLY A 192 -7.88 12.61 12.47
N VAL A 193 -7.24 11.66 13.13
CA VAL A 193 -5.78 11.56 13.23
C VAL A 193 -5.25 10.66 12.12
N SER A 194 -4.08 10.98 11.58
CA SER A 194 -3.37 10.11 10.65
C SER A 194 -1.88 10.03 10.97
N VAL A 195 -1.24 8.92 10.64
CA VAL A 195 0.19 8.70 10.82
C VAL A 195 0.78 8.04 9.59
N THR A 196 1.95 8.51 9.14
CA THR A 196 2.71 7.87 8.07
C THR A 196 3.70 6.89 8.70
N VAL A 197 3.72 5.67 8.21
CA VAL A 197 4.51 4.55 8.71
C VAL A 197 5.13 3.78 7.56
N LYS A 198 6.18 3.02 7.84
CA LYS A 198 6.81 2.10 6.90
C LYS A 198 6.35 0.66 7.12
N TYR A 199 6.59 -0.19 6.15
CA TYR A 199 6.23 -1.61 6.23
C TYR A 199 6.81 -2.32 7.45
N SER A 200 8.06 -2.03 7.80
CA SER A 200 8.76 -2.63 8.95
C SER A 200 8.41 -2.02 10.30
N ASP A 201 7.64 -0.94 10.33
CA ASP A 201 7.31 -0.25 11.57
C ASP A 201 6.30 -1.04 12.43
N THR A 202 6.33 -0.73 13.72
CA THR A 202 5.29 -1.11 14.67
C THR A 202 4.52 0.15 15.05
N VAL A 203 3.21 0.12 14.95
CA VAL A 203 2.33 1.21 15.36
C VAL A 203 1.61 0.84 16.64
N THR A 204 1.53 1.78 17.59
CA THR A 204 0.70 1.64 18.79
C THR A 204 -0.60 2.38 18.56
N LEU A 205 -1.72 1.66 18.68
CA LEU A 205 -3.05 2.23 18.48
C LEU A 205 -3.38 3.25 19.56
N PRO A 206 -4.11 4.33 19.21
CA PRO A 206 -4.51 5.33 20.19
C PRO A 206 -5.34 4.72 21.32
N SER A 207 -5.07 5.18 22.56
CA SER A 207 -5.90 4.89 23.73
C SER A 207 -6.66 6.16 24.07
N GLN A 208 -7.98 6.14 23.90
CA GLN A 208 -8.87 7.27 24.17
C GLN A 208 -9.94 6.87 25.16
N HIS A 209 -10.46 7.86 25.90
CA HIS A 209 -11.57 7.63 26.81
C HIS A 209 -12.78 7.09 26.05
N MET A 210 -13.44 6.09 26.56
CA MET A 210 -14.61 5.42 25.93
C MET A 210 -14.31 4.64 24.64
N CYS A 211 -13.07 4.55 24.19
CA CYS A 211 -12.69 3.67 23.08
C CYS A 211 -12.37 2.27 23.61
N ILE A 212 -13.18 1.28 23.23
CA ILE A 212 -13.03 -0.12 23.64
C ILE A 212 -12.32 -1.00 22.62
N GLY A 213 -12.03 -0.46 21.44
CA GLY A 213 -11.32 -1.21 20.40
C GLY A 213 -11.18 -0.44 19.11
N TRP A 214 -10.47 -1.07 18.18
CA TRP A 214 -10.26 -0.58 16.83
C TRP A 214 -10.58 -1.69 15.81
N LEU A 215 -11.34 -1.37 14.78
CA LEU A 215 -11.62 -2.26 13.65
C LEU A 215 -10.70 -1.93 12.47
N LEU A 216 -10.22 -2.94 11.78
CA LEU A 216 -9.45 -2.79 10.55
C LEU A 216 -10.38 -2.67 9.34
N GLY A 217 -10.79 -1.45 8.98
CA GLY A 217 -11.72 -1.21 7.88
C GLY A 217 -13.15 -1.70 8.15
N GLU A 218 -14.10 -1.22 7.38
CA GLU A 218 -15.50 -1.67 7.47
C GLU A 218 -15.70 -3.10 6.94
N GLU A 219 -14.81 -3.56 6.06
CA GLU A 219 -14.87 -4.88 5.42
C GLU A 219 -14.38 -6.02 6.33
N TYR A 220 -13.76 -5.68 7.48
CA TYR A 220 -13.16 -6.65 8.42
C TYR A 220 -13.73 -6.49 9.83
N PRO A 221 -15.04 -6.66 10.05
CA PRO A 221 -15.69 -6.41 11.36
C PRO A 221 -15.23 -7.37 12.46
N ASP A 222 -14.67 -8.51 12.09
CA ASP A 222 -14.18 -9.52 13.04
C ASP A 222 -12.73 -9.28 13.49
N ILE A 223 -12.01 -8.36 12.83
CA ILE A 223 -10.61 -8.04 13.17
C ILE A 223 -10.60 -6.83 14.09
N LYS A 224 -10.45 -7.11 15.39
CA LYS A 224 -10.47 -6.12 16.47
C LYS A 224 -9.12 -6.08 17.16
N TYR A 225 -8.70 -4.87 17.51
CA TYR A 225 -7.48 -4.60 18.27
C TYR A 225 -7.83 -3.80 19.53
N ALA A 226 -7.08 -4.01 20.60
CA ALA A 226 -7.28 -3.27 21.83
C ALA A 226 -6.71 -1.84 21.74
N PRO A 227 -7.28 -0.85 22.46
CA PRO A 227 -6.66 0.46 22.63
C PRO A 227 -5.27 0.31 23.25
N GLY A 228 -4.26 1.00 22.70
CA GLY A 228 -2.87 0.89 23.16
C GLY A 228 -2.14 -0.37 22.68
N GLU A 229 -2.76 -1.24 21.90
CA GLU A 229 -2.09 -2.41 21.31
C GLU A 229 -1.05 -1.97 20.27
N SER A 230 0.07 -2.69 20.23
CA SER A 230 1.14 -2.49 19.27
C SER A 230 1.07 -3.53 18.16
N ILE A 231 0.97 -3.08 16.91
CA ILE A 231 0.73 -3.93 15.74
C ILE A 231 1.84 -3.69 14.72
N GLN A 232 2.31 -4.77 14.09
CA GLN A 232 3.22 -4.68 12.95
C GLN A 232 2.46 -4.17 11.72
N VAL A 233 2.96 -3.12 11.06
CA VAL A 233 2.35 -2.60 9.82
C VAL A 233 2.31 -3.67 8.73
N ALA A 234 3.34 -4.52 8.67
CA ALA A 234 3.38 -5.67 7.76
C ALA A 234 2.18 -6.62 7.91
N ASP A 235 1.67 -6.83 9.13
CA ASP A 235 0.52 -7.70 9.38
C ASP A 235 -0.77 -7.05 8.86
N LEU A 236 -0.95 -5.75 9.09
CA LEU A 236 -2.07 -4.99 8.53
C LEU A 236 -2.07 -5.03 7.00
N CYS A 237 -0.91 -4.79 6.38
CA CYS A 237 -0.75 -4.83 4.93
C CYS A 237 -1.08 -6.20 4.35
N ARG A 238 -0.69 -7.28 5.04
CA ARG A 238 -0.96 -8.66 4.62
C ARG A 238 -2.45 -8.98 4.67
N ILE A 239 -3.13 -8.58 5.74
CA ILE A 239 -4.58 -8.78 5.89
C ILE A 239 -5.34 -8.06 4.78
N LEU A 240 -4.92 -6.82 4.47
CA LEU A 240 -5.56 -5.98 3.43
C LEU A 240 -5.11 -6.32 2.01
N GLY A 241 -4.09 -7.18 1.82
CA GLY A 241 -3.55 -7.51 0.50
C GLY A 241 -2.84 -6.35 -0.20
N ILE A 242 -2.31 -5.38 0.55
CA ILE A 242 -1.67 -4.16 0.03
C ILE A 242 -0.14 -4.15 0.18
N GLU A 243 0.47 -5.30 0.45
CA GLU A 243 1.92 -5.43 0.71
C GLU A 243 2.80 -4.87 -0.42
N TYR A 244 2.28 -4.87 -1.65
CA TYR A 244 3.01 -4.42 -2.85
C TYR A 244 2.61 -3.02 -3.32
N THR A 245 1.82 -2.30 -2.52
CA THR A 245 1.26 -0.98 -2.90
C THR A 245 1.88 0.11 -2.05
N ASP A 246 2.76 0.92 -2.64
CA ASP A 246 3.30 2.10 -1.97
C ASP A 246 2.23 3.19 -1.78
N LYS A 247 2.30 3.91 -0.67
CA LYS A 247 1.38 5.00 -0.29
C LYS A 247 -0.09 4.60 -0.16
N ALA A 248 -0.35 3.31 0.11
CA ALA A 248 -1.70 2.86 0.41
C ALA A 248 -2.18 3.39 1.77
N VAL A 249 -3.50 3.51 1.89
CA VAL A 249 -4.16 4.00 3.11
C VAL A 249 -4.79 2.84 3.85
N ILE A 250 -4.49 2.75 5.14
CA ILE A 250 -5.06 1.80 6.10
C ILE A 250 -6.04 2.57 6.97
N ARG A 251 -7.32 2.18 7.00
CA ARG A 251 -8.35 2.83 7.80
C ARG A 251 -8.65 2.04 9.05
N MET A 252 -8.65 2.74 10.19
CA MET A 252 -8.96 2.20 11.51
C MET A 252 -10.18 2.93 12.07
N TYR A 253 -11.19 2.15 12.50
CA TYR A 253 -12.44 2.66 13.04
C TYR A 253 -12.52 2.34 14.52
N ALA A 254 -12.75 3.38 15.33
CA ALA A 254 -12.91 3.22 16.77
C ALA A 254 -14.24 2.56 17.13
N LEU A 255 -14.19 1.62 18.04
CA LEU A 255 -15.37 1.10 18.73
C LEU A 255 -15.54 1.89 20.03
N TRP A 256 -16.67 2.55 20.12
CA TRP A 256 -16.98 3.39 21.27
C TRP A 256 -17.87 2.65 22.26
N GLU A 257 -17.60 2.86 23.50
CA GLU A 257 -18.42 2.53 24.64
C GLU A 257 -19.48 3.60 24.84
N HIS A 258 -20.65 3.23 25.34
CA HIS A 258 -21.74 4.14 25.67
C HIS A 258 -22.08 4.05 27.16
N GLU A 259 -22.49 5.17 27.74
CA GLU A 259 -22.99 5.18 29.11
C GLU A 259 -24.42 4.59 29.17
N PRO A 260 -24.76 3.84 30.21
CA PRO A 260 -26.11 3.29 30.35
C PRO A 260 -27.17 4.38 30.48
N THR A 261 -28.33 4.13 29.91
CA THR A 261 -29.49 5.05 29.96
C THR A 261 -30.55 4.52 30.90
N ILE A 262 -31.03 5.37 31.83
CA ILE A 262 -32.09 5.04 32.77
C ILE A 262 -33.40 5.62 32.27
N GLU A 263 -34.43 4.77 32.07
CA GLU A 263 -35.81 5.15 31.80
C GLU A 263 -36.64 5.04 33.07
N ALA A 264 -37.05 6.18 33.61
CA ALA A 264 -37.88 6.29 34.81
C ALA A 264 -38.60 7.62 34.81
N ASP A 265 -39.82 7.60 35.23
CA ASP A 265 -40.66 8.80 35.42
C ASP A 265 -40.92 9.06 36.90
N ASP A 266 -41.38 10.28 37.23
CA ASP A 266 -41.86 10.60 38.56
C ASP A 266 -43.04 9.70 38.94
N MET A 267 -43.06 9.26 40.19
CA MET A 267 -44.04 8.28 40.69
C MET A 267 -45.00 8.91 41.67
N PHE A 268 -46.20 8.34 41.73
CA PHE A 268 -47.25 8.74 42.66
C PHE A 268 -47.74 7.53 43.43
N PHE A 269 -47.73 7.60 44.77
CA PHE A 269 -48.21 6.53 45.62
C PHE A 269 -49.22 7.05 46.68
N SER A 270 -50.08 6.16 47.15
CA SER A 270 -50.98 6.51 48.23
C SER A 270 -50.28 6.50 49.60
N ILE A 271 -50.63 7.40 50.49
CA ILE A 271 -50.10 7.41 51.85
C ILE A 271 -50.39 6.09 52.56
N LYS A 272 -51.54 5.50 52.30
CA LYS A 272 -51.91 4.20 52.86
C LYS A 272 -50.95 3.10 52.45
N GLN A 273 -50.54 3.09 51.16
CA GLN A 273 -49.59 2.12 50.68
C GLN A 273 -48.19 2.33 51.29
N ALA A 274 -47.72 3.56 51.40
CA ALA A 274 -46.48 3.91 52.03
C ALA A 274 -46.45 3.45 53.52
N ARG A 275 -47.45 3.80 54.30
CA ARG A 275 -47.50 3.46 55.73
C ARG A 275 -47.65 1.95 56.02
N ASN A 276 -48.12 1.17 55.08
CA ASN A 276 -48.28 -0.28 55.22
C ASN A 276 -47.08 -1.05 54.69
N GLY A 277 -45.94 -0.41 54.43
CA GLY A 277 -44.74 -1.06 53.85
C GLY A 277 -44.97 -1.59 52.42
N GLY A 278 -46.01 -1.06 51.73
CA GLY A 278 -46.31 -1.53 50.38
C GLY A 278 -45.46 -0.87 49.28
N ILE A 279 -44.56 0.02 49.62
CA ILE A 279 -43.58 0.61 48.70
C ILE A 279 -42.23 0.06 49.07
N THR A 280 -41.73 -0.83 48.25
CA THR A 280 -40.44 -1.47 48.41
C THR A 280 -39.49 -1.09 47.28
N GLU A 281 -38.23 -1.29 47.47
CA GLU A 281 -37.22 -1.08 46.45
C GLU A 281 -37.53 -1.94 45.20
N GLN A 282 -37.97 -3.19 45.39
CA GLN A 282 -38.43 -4.07 44.30
C GLN A 282 -39.61 -3.51 43.52
N LEU A 283 -40.57 -2.86 44.21
CA LEU A 283 -41.70 -2.22 43.55
C LEU A 283 -41.20 -1.09 42.64
N ILE A 284 -40.29 -0.24 43.14
CA ILE A 284 -39.67 0.83 42.34
C ILE A 284 -38.92 0.22 41.19
N GLY A 285 -38.08 -0.81 41.43
CA GLY A 285 -37.35 -1.54 40.40
C GLY A 285 -38.20 -2.12 39.27
N SER A 286 -39.44 -2.53 39.59
CA SER A 286 -40.37 -3.03 38.57
C SER A 286 -41.00 -1.94 37.70
N LEU A 287 -40.85 -0.67 38.06
CA LEU A 287 -41.39 0.49 37.34
C LEU A 287 -40.35 1.29 36.55
N ILE A 288 -39.11 0.87 36.62
CA ILE A 288 -37.96 1.51 35.95
C ILE A 288 -37.26 0.52 35.07
N SER A 289 -36.47 0.99 34.12
CA SER A 289 -35.56 0.19 33.32
C SER A 289 -34.26 0.94 33.03
N ALA A 290 -33.24 0.19 32.76
CA ALA A 290 -32.01 0.74 32.19
C ALA A 290 -31.56 -0.11 31.02
N THR A 291 -30.98 0.53 30.03
CA THR A 291 -30.45 -0.10 28.83
C THR A 291 -29.10 0.50 28.51
N ASP A 292 -28.27 -0.30 27.89
CA ASP A 292 -26.98 0.09 27.37
C ASP A 292 -26.84 -0.43 25.92
N VAL A 293 -26.03 0.21 25.12
CA VAL A 293 -25.86 -0.17 23.70
C VAL A 293 -25.13 -1.50 23.59
N GLU A 294 -24.13 -1.73 24.41
CA GLU A 294 -23.25 -2.90 24.41
C GLU A 294 -23.82 -4.04 25.27
N ASP A 295 -24.37 -3.73 26.44
CA ASP A 295 -24.90 -4.71 27.41
C ASP A 295 -26.39 -5.06 27.20
N GLY A 296 -27.12 -4.25 26.45
CA GLY A 296 -28.57 -4.41 26.30
C GLY A 296 -29.35 -4.02 27.55
N ASP A 297 -30.34 -4.83 27.95
CA ASP A 297 -31.16 -4.59 29.14
C ASP A 297 -30.36 -4.82 30.42
N ILE A 298 -30.26 -3.80 31.30
CA ILE A 298 -29.61 -3.89 32.61
C ILE A 298 -30.67 -4.25 33.66
N ALA A 299 -30.49 -5.41 34.28
CA ALA A 299 -31.44 -5.92 35.27
C ALA A 299 -31.41 -5.12 36.57
N PHE A 300 -32.60 -4.96 37.19
CA PHE A 300 -32.70 -4.41 38.51
C PHE A 300 -32.18 -5.40 39.56
N GLY A 301 -31.29 -4.95 40.43
CA GLY A 301 -30.64 -5.73 41.46
C GLY A 301 -29.16 -5.33 41.63
N ASP A 302 -28.48 -5.92 42.56
CA ASP A 302 -27.08 -5.67 42.87
C ASP A 302 -26.24 -6.79 42.24
N ASN A 303 -25.70 -6.53 41.04
CA ASN A 303 -24.81 -7.44 40.33
C ASN A 303 -23.41 -6.80 40.25
N GLU A 304 -22.36 -7.58 40.40
CA GLU A 304 -20.98 -7.07 40.35
C GLU A 304 -20.58 -6.52 38.98
N ILE A 305 -21.13 -7.08 37.89
CA ILE A 305 -20.79 -6.72 36.52
C ILE A 305 -21.57 -5.49 36.07
N ASN A 306 -22.89 -5.59 36.03
CA ASN A 306 -23.80 -4.51 35.67
C ASN A 306 -25.02 -4.52 36.57
N TYR A 307 -25.59 -3.37 36.84
CA TYR A 307 -26.75 -3.28 37.74
C TYR A 307 -27.59 -2.02 37.49
N LEU A 308 -28.88 -2.12 37.86
CA LEU A 308 -29.79 -0.98 38.10
C LEU A 308 -30.29 -1.05 39.53
N LYS A 309 -30.06 -0.02 40.31
CA LYS A 309 -30.46 0.02 41.73
C LYS A 309 -30.98 1.39 42.18
N VAL A 310 -31.65 1.39 43.30
CA VAL A 310 -32.00 2.60 44.06
C VAL A 310 -30.91 2.86 45.10
N LYS A 311 -30.31 4.05 45.06
CA LYS A 311 -29.17 4.39 45.88
C LYS A 311 -29.52 4.88 47.30
N ASN A 312 -30.65 5.52 47.45
CA ASN A 312 -31.05 6.22 48.70
C ASN A 312 -32.43 5.83 49.17
N PHE A 313 -32.81 4.54 48.99
CA PHE A 313 -34.09 4.04 49.52
C PHE A 313 -34.06 4.03 51.05
N ASP A 314 -35.12 4.63 51.69
CA ASP A 314 -35.27 4.69 53.14
C ASP A 314 -36.74 4.38 53.51
N ASP A 315 -36.96 3.13 53.96
CA ASP A 315 -38.29 2.64 54.38
C ASP A 315 -38.92 3.52 55.43
N ARG A 316 -38.14 3.97 56.43
CA ARG A 316 -38.67 4.77 57.55
C ARG A 316 -39.12 6.14 57.09
N LYS A 317 -38.41 6.74 56.15
CA LYS A 317 -38.77 8.00 55.55
C LYS A 317 -40.04 7.86 54.72
N ILE A 318 -40.18 6.79 53.97
CA ILE A 318 -41.36 6.48 53.17
C ILE A 318 -42.58 6.20 54.04
N GLU A 319 -42.45 5.42 55.09
CA GLU A 319 -43.55 5.10 56.02
C GLU A 319 -44.04 6.31 56.83
N SER A 320 -43.23 7.35 56.98
CA SER A 320 -43.55 8.58 57.74
C SER A 320 -44.21 9.71 56.92
N VAL A 321 -44.46 9.52 55.61
CA VAL A 321 -44.96 10.56 54.72
C VAL A 321 -46.35 11.06 55.04
N ARG A 322 -46.57 12.32 54.63
CA ARG A 322 -47.84 13.02 54.70
C ARG A 322 -48.38 13.35 53.31
N ASP A 323 -49.63 13.83 53.27
CA ASP A 323 -50.22 14.24 52.01
C ASP A 323 -49.42 15.37 51.35
N LYS A 324 -49.14 15.18 50.05
CA LYS A 324 -48.25 16.02 49.17
C LYS A 324 -46.77 16.04 49.50
N ASP A 325 -46.30 15.18 50.39
CA ASP A 325 -44.82 15.01 50.53
C ASP A 325 -44.22 14.48 49.24
N ILE A 326 -43.01 14.95 48.99
CA ILE A 326 -42.20 14.52 47.86
C ILE A 326 -40.89 13.97 48.40
N ILE A 327 -40.53 12.77 47.97
CA ILE A 327 -39.22 12.16 48.23
C ILE A 327 -38.48 12.00 46.92
N GLU A 328 -37.27 12.50 46.86
CA GLU A 328 -36.36 12.27 45.73
C GLU A 328 -35.63 10.95 45.90
N ILE A 329 -35.68 10.13 44.88
CA ILE A 329 -35.00 8.84 44.79
C ILE A 329 -33.94 8.95 43.70
N VAL A 330 -32.72 8.55 44.03
CA VAL A 330 -31.60 8.46 43.08
C VAL A 330 -31.50 7.04 42.57
N LEU A 331 -31.65 6.89 41.29
CA LEU A 331 -31.44 5.66 40.56
C LEU A 331 -30.00 5.65 40.03
N GLU A 332 -29.35 4.50 40.05
CA GLU A 332 -28.00 4.33 39.52
C GLU A 332 -27.95 3.08 38.66
N ALA A 333 -27.51 3.25 37.41
CA ALA A 333 -27.22 2.17 36.51
C ALA A 333 -25.70 2.10 36.26
N LYS A 334 -25.16 0.89 36.27
CA LYS A 334 -23.78 0.61 35.94
C LYS A 334 -23.76 -0.43 34.82
N ASP A 335 -22.91 -0.21 33.78
CA ASP A 335 -22.65 -1.16 32.72
C ASP A 335 -21.49 -2.14 33.07
N SER A 336 -21.19 -3.07 32.16
CA SER A 336 -20.11 -4.03 32.32
C SER A 336 -18.70 -3.42 32.19
N TYR A 337 -18.57 -2.24 31.62
CA TYR A 337 -17.33 -1.50 31.49
C TYR A 337 -17.04 -0.58 32.68
N GLY A 338 -18.05 -0.39 33.55
CA GLY A 338 -17.91 0.37 34.78
C GLY A 338 -18.41 1.81 34.69
N ASN A 339 -19.03 2.22 33.57
CA ASN A 339 -19.65 3.53 33.46
C ASN A 339 -20.91 3.58 34.31
N ILE A 340 -21.16 4.71 34.93
CA ILE A 340 -22.26 4.89 35.90
C ILE A 340 -23.08 6.10 35.50
N THR A 341 -24.35 5.86 35.24
CA THR A 341 -25.35 6.90 35.05
C THR A 341 -26.28 6.99 36.27
N GLN A 342 -26.59 8.19 36.71
CA GLN A 342 -27.55 8.44 37.78
C GLN A 342 -28.72 9.29 37.30
N LYS A 343 -29.93 8.97 37.74
CA LYS A 343 -31.15 9.73 37.49
C LYS A 343 -31.92 9.94 38.77
N THR A 344 -32.33 11.16 39.04
CA THR A 344 -33.21 11.48 40.18
C THR A 344 -34.65 11.53 39.70
N ILE A 345 -35.53 10.85 40.40
CA ILE A 345 -36.98 10.91 40.21
C ILE A 345 -37.65 11.35 41.50
N SER A 346 -38.81 11.95 41.38
CA SER A 346 -39.65 12.37 42.53
C SER A 346 -40.77 11.37 42.78
N ILE A 347 -40.93 10.96 44.05
CA ILE A 347 -42.07 10.20 44.49
C ILE A 347 -43.00 11.11 45.27
N THR A 348 -44.19 11.36 44.75
CA THR A 348 -45.23 12.18 45.41
C THR A 348 -46.24 11.28 46.11
N PHE A 349 -46.53 11.58 47.34
CA PHE A 349 -47.52 10.86 48.18
C PHE A 349 -48.82 11.65 48.29
N THR A 350 -49.97 11.01 48.04
CA THR A 350 -51.28 11.67 48.08
C THR A 350 -52.36 10.73 48.56
N ASP A 351 -53.46 11.36 49.07
CA ASP A 351 -54.52 10.61 49.73
C ASP A 351 -55.67 10.22 48.78
N THR A 352 -55.89 9.21 48.24
CA THR A 352 -57.09 8.63 47.64
C THR A 352 -57.18 8.27 46.17
N GLN A 353 -56.58 8.99 45.25
CA GLN A 353 -56.79 8.67 43.80
C GLN A 353 -55.65 8.07 43.09
N VAL A 354 -54.48 7.90 43.73
CA VAL A 354 -53.22 7.56 43.13
C VAL A 354 -53.11 6.10 42.71
N LYS A 355 -53.82 5.21 43.41
CA LYS A 355 -53.80 3.76 43.07
C LYS A 355 -54.35 3.49 41.69
N GLU A 356 -55.31 4.30 41.24
CA GLU A 356 -55.87 4.17 39.89
C GLU A 356 -54.95 4.76 38.81
N ARG A 357 -54.25 5.86 39.09
CA ARG A 357 -53.28 6.48 38.16
C ARG A 357 -52.09 5.57 37.93
N THR A 358 -51.41 5.11 38.98
CA THR A 358 -50.22 4.24 38.85
C THR A 358 -50.58 2.94 38.15
N LYS A 359 -51.76 2.37 38.43
CA LYS A 359 -52.24 1.17 37.74
C LYS A 359 -52.54 1.44 36.26
N ALA A 360 -53.11 2.60 35.93
CA ALA A 360 -53.41 3.03 34.58
C ALA A 360 -52.11 3.28 33.77
N PHE A 361 -51.13 3.97 34.34
CA PHE A 361 -49.83 4.17 33.68
C PHE A 361 -49.07 2.85 33.47
N GLY A 362 -49.05 1.96 34.44
CA GLY A 362 -48.45 0.63 34.29
C GLY A 362 -49.11 -0.20 33.19
N LYS A 363 -50.44 -0.12 33.07
CA LYS A 363 -51.17 -0.79 31.98
C LYS A 363 -50.94 -0.14 30.61
N ILE A 364 -50.85 1.18 30.55
CA ILE A 364 -50.54 1.92 29.32
C ILE A 364 -49.16 1.52 28.81
N ARG A 365 -48.16 1.42 29.68
CA ARG A 365 -46.81 0.94 29.34
C ARG A 365 -46.84 -0.50 28.80
N PHE A 366 -47.53 -1.41 29.48
CA PHE A 366 -47.67 -2.81 29.05
C PHE A 366 -48.36 -2.93 27.69
N ILE A 367 -49.38 -2.16 27.39
CA ILE A 367 -50.09 -2.16 26.11
C ILE A 367 -49.15 -1.60 25.01
N SER A 368 -48.41 -0.52 25.31
CA SER A 368 -47.47 0.06 24.35
C SER A 368 -46.36 -0.93 24.02
N GLU A 369 -45.80 -1.65 24.98
CA GLU A 369 -44.79 -2.70 24.76
C GLU A 369 -45.37 -3.86 23.97
N LYS A 370 -46.62 -4.25 24.16
CA LYS A 370 -47.29 -5.32 23.42
C LYS A 370 -47.51 -5.00 21.94
N TYR A 371 -47.80 -3.76 21.60
CA TYR A 371 -48.15 -3.35 20.23
C TYR A 371 -46.98 -2.77 19.44
N TYR A 372 -45.94 -2.23 20.09
CA TYR A 372 -44.87 -1.45 19.43
C TYR A 372 -43.45 -1.95 19.74
N GLY A 373 -43.33 -2.97 20.57
CA GLY A 373 -42.03 -3.48 21.02
C GLY A 373 -41.37 -2.62 22.10
N LYS A 374 -40.50 -3.24 22.87
CA LYS A 374 -39.63 -2.57 23.85
C LYS A 374 -38.88 -1.43 23.17
N ASN A 375 -38.85 -0.25 23.78
CA ASN A 375 -38.08 0.94 23.34
C ASN A 375 -38.76 1.96 22.41
N LYS A 376 -40.09 1.99 22.31
CA LYS A 376 -40.79 3.03 21.50
C LYS A 376 -41.87 3.84 22.26
N VAL A 377 -41.67 4.07 23.53
CA VAL A 377 -42.63 4.86 24.34
C VAL A 377 -42.64 6.34 23.91
N GLY A 378 -41.54 6.90 23.38
CA GLY A 378 -41.48 8.27 22.89
C GLY A 378 -42.23 8.55 21.59
N GLY A 379 -42.61 7.51 20.82
CA GLY A 379 -43.33 7.63 19.53
C GLY A 379 -44.83 7.43 19.62
N LEU A 380 -45.38 7.37 20.82
CA LEU A 380 -46.81 7.07 21.08
C LEU A 380 -47.79 8.06 20.46
N MET A 381 -47.37 9.29 20.18
CA MET A 381 -48.26 10.33 19.63
C MET A 381 -48.38 10.31 18.09
N GLU A 382 -47.53 9.60 17.39
CA GLU A 382 -47.45 9.64 15.91
C GLU A 382 -48.26 8.54 15.19
N ASN A 383 -48.76 7.53 15.91
CA ASN A 383 -49.38 6.37 15.28
C ASN A 383 -50.83 6.16 15.70
N SER A 384 -51.80 6.55 14.87
CA SER A 384 -53.23 6.53 15.12
C SER A 384 -53.86 5.14 15.36
N ARG A 385 -53.18 4.03 15.19
CA ARG A 385 -53.68 2.66 15.32
C ARG A 385 -54.09 2.30 16.76
N TRP A 386 -53.36 2.77 17.77
CA TRP A 386 -53.63 2.48 19.17
C TRP A 386 -54.72 3.36 19.77
N LEU A 387 -55.04 4.51 19.18
CA LEU A 387 -56.22 5.32 19.54
C LEU A 387 -57.54 4.59 19.29
N ASN A 388 -57.51 3.56 18.44
CA ASN A 388 -58.69 2.72 18.16
C ASN A 388 -58.73 1.45 19.02
N ASP A 389 -57.75 1.22 19.93
CA ASP A 389 -57.80 0.11 20.88
C ASP A 389 -58.72 0.47 22.04
N PRO A 390 -59.84 -0.28 22.25
CA PRO A 390 -60.83 0.05 23.32
C PRO A 390 -60.22 -0.02 24.72
N GLU A 391 -59.26 -0.93 24.96
CA GLU A 391 -58.62 -1.09 26.26
C GLU A 391 -57.66 0.07 26.52
N PHE A 392 -56.84 0.46 25.55
CA PHE A 392 -55.98 1.61 25.65
C PHE A 392 -56.76 2.91 25.83
N THR A 393 -57.80 3.11 25.03
CA THR A 393 -58.64 4.31 25.10
C THR A 393 -59.37 4.40 26.45
N SER A 394 -59.84 3.29 27.03
CA SER A 394 -60.43 3.23 28.36
C SER A 394 -59.41 3.59 29.44
N LEU A 395 -58.20 3.06 29.38
CA LEU A 395 -57.13 3.34 30.33
C LEU A 395 -56.65 4.80 30.25
N LEU A 396 -56.51 5.32 29.01
CA LEU A 396 -56.16 6.72 28.79
C LEU A 396 -57.22 7.67 29.35
N ARG A 397 -58.51 7.37 29.15
CA ARG A 397 -59.60 8.13 29.74
C ARG A 397 -59.59 8.06 31.26
N GLN A 398 -59.31 6.90 31.86
CA GLN A 398 -59.14 6.76 33.30
C GLN A 398 -57.93 7.56 33.83
N ALA A 399 -56.83 7.59 33.08
CA ALA A 399 -55.66 8.36 33.45
C ALA A 399 -55.84 9.87 33.29
N LEU A 400 -56.67 10.34 32.35
CA LEU A 400 -56.92 11.75 32.05
C LEU A 400 -58.16 12.30 32.85
N ALA A 401 -58.99 11.44 33.36
CA ALA A 401 -60.24 11.84 34.09
C ALA A 401 -60.01 12.09 35.58
N ILE A 402 -58.76 12.13 36.01
CA ILE A 402 -58.37 12.35 37.40
C ILE A 402 -57.72 13.75 37.50
#